data_1cb4b885ee6df38f4a5ac9f86bc3d90f
#
_entry.id   1cb4b885ee6df38f4a5ac9f86bc3d90f
#
_cell.length_a   1.000
_cell.length_b   1.000
_cell.length_c   1.000
_cell.angle_alpha   90.00
_cell.angle_beta   90.00
_cell.angle_gamma   90.00
#
_symmetry.space_group_name_H-M   'P 1'
#
loop_
_entity.id
_entity.type
_entity.pdbx_description
1 polymer ?
#
loop_
_entity_poly.entity_id
_entity_poly.type
_entity_poly.pdbx_seq_one_letter_code
_entity_poly.pdbx_strand_id
1 'polypeptide(L)'
;MELFTPTLDWTGEIWTSLWWIAQGWGYAAVATFVALVLIVRYTTWGKQFWRVTRGYFTGPESVVVWVWLAGILLLVIASVRLSVLFSFQGNDMMTSFQVIASGVGAGDDAVRESGRDGFWLSMGVFSVLAVINVALIMLNLFVTQRFMLRWRTWLTDQLTGDWLDGKAFYRTRFIDDTIDNPDQRIQADIDIFTAGVGALPNTPNNTASSTLLFGAVSSIAAMISFTAILWNLSGPVTLPLIDIELPKAMFWIGIVYILFATVVAFWIGRPIITLSFNNEKFNAVFRYALVRLRDASEA
;
A
#
# COMPACT_ATOMS: atom_id res chain seq x y z
N MET A 1 5.99 -13.70 41.39
CA MET A 1 6.25 -12.94 40.16
C MET A 1 5.94 -13.86 39.01
N GLU A 2 5.42 -13.29 37.90
CA GLU A 2 5.11 -14.09 36.72
C GLU A 2 6.37 -14.33 35.90
N LEU A 3 6.56 -15.57 35.46
CA LEU A 3 7.60 -15.95 34.55
C LEU A 3 7.23 -15.45 33.12
N PHE A 4 8.23 -15.28 32.25
CA PHE A 4 7.97 -14.93 30.86
C PHE A 4 7.17 -16.02 30.16
N THR A 5 6.09 -15.60 29.49
CA THR A 5 5.30 -16.45 28.60
C THR A 5 5.10 -15.72 27.28
N PRO A 6 5.45 -16.34 26.13
CA PRO A 6 5.25 -15.71 24.83
C PRO A 6 3.77 -15.50 24.54
N THR A 7 3.43 -14.42 23.84
CA THR A 7 2.06 -14.07 23.47
C THR A 7 1.47 -15.06 22.46
N LEU A 8 2.31 -15.62 21.59
CA LEU A 8 1.93 -16.60 20.58
C LEU A 8 2.79 -17.88 20.71
N ASP A 9 2.18 -19.01 20.33
CA ASP A 9 2.95 -20.24 20.11
C ASP A 9 3.71 -20.14 18.78
N TRP A 10 4.93 -19.63 18.82
CA TRP A 10 5.76 -19.42 17.65
C TRP A 10 6.09 -20.71 16.87
N THR A 11 5.94 -21.88 17.51
CA THR A 11 6.20 -23.17 16.84
C THR A 11 5.06 -23.58 15.93
N GLY A 12 3.83 -23.31 16.32
CA GLY A 12 2.61 -23.57 15.51
C GLY A 12 2.21 -22.42 14.61
N GLU A 13 2.80 -21.23 14.79
CA GLU A 13 2.34 -19.99 14.15
C GLU A 13 2.47 -20.00 12.62
N ILE A 14 3.39 -20.78 12.05
CA ILE A 14 3.57 -20.89 10.59
C ILE A 14 2.27 -21.36 9.93
N TRP A 15 1.67 -22.43 10.42
CA TRP A 15 0.43 -22.98 9.85
C TRP A 15 -0.77 -22.06 10.07
N THR A 16 -0.86 -21.46 11.26
CA THR A 16 -1.89 -20.47 11.58
C THR A 16 -1.80 -19.27 10.66
N SER A 17 -0.59 -18.76 10.43
CA SER A 17 -0.36 -17.63 9.53
C SER A 17 -0.65 -17.97 8.08
N LEU A 18 -0.25 -19.13 7.58
CA LEU A 18 -0.57 -19.56 6.22
C LEU A 18 -2.08 -19.67 5.99
N TRP A 19 -2.80 -20.25 6.97
CA TRP A 19 -4.26 -20.34 6.92
C TRP A 19 -4.92 -18.96 6.94
N TRP A 20 -4.45 -18.07 7.82
CA TRP A 20 -4.93 -16.69 7.90
C TRP A 20 -4.71 -15.93 6.59
N ILE A 21 -3.51 -16.07 5.98
CA ILE A 21 -3.19 -15.47 4.68
C ILE A 21 -4.13 -16.00 3.60
N ALA A 22 -4.37 -17.31 3.54
CA ALA A 22 -5.26 -17.90 2.55
C ALA A 22 -6.70 -17.40 2.68
N GLN A 23 -7.24 -17.34 3.90
CA GLN A 23 -8.58 -16.79 4.15
C GLN A 23 -8.63 -15.29 3.85
N GLY A 24 -7.66 -14.51 4.34
CA GLY A 24 -7.57 -13.07 4.12
C GLY A 24 -7.46 -12.73 2.63
N TRP A 25 -6.69 -13.50 1.89
CA TRP A 25 -6.59 -13.36 0.44
C TRP A 25 -7.93 -13.64 -0.26
N GLY A 26 -8.63 -14.69 0.12
CA GLY A 26 -9.95 -15.02 -0.43
C GLY A 26 -10.96 -13.90 -0.20
N TYR A 27 -11.07 -13.40 1.03
CA TYR A 27 -11.97 -12.29 1.35
C TYR A 27 -11.57 -11.00 0.63
N ALA A 28 -10.28 -10.67 0.60
CA ALA A 28 -9.77 -9.50 -0.10
C ALA A 28 -10.00 -9.59 -1.62
N ALA A 29 -9.83 -10.77 -2.23
CA ALA A 29 -10.07 -10.98 -3.65
C ALA A 29 -11.54 -10.74 -4.02
N VAL A 30 -12.48 -11.32 -3.26
CA VAL A 30 -13.91 -11.12 -3.47
C VAL A 30 -14.30 -9.65 -3.25
N ALA A 31 -13.87 -9.05 -2.14
CA ALA A 31 -14.18 -7.65 -1.82
C ALA A 31 -13.64 -6.68 -2.88
N THR A 32 -12.39 -6.88 -3.31
CA THR A 32 -11.76 -6.07 -4.36
C THR A 32 -12.47 -6.23 -5.69
N PHE A 33 -12.80 -7.47 -6.08
CA PHE A 33 -13.53 -7.72 -7.32
C PHE A 33 -14.90 -7.05 -7.31
N VAL A 34 -15.67 -7.19 -6.24
CA VAL A 34 -16.98 -6.53 -6.08
C VAL A 34 -16.84 -5.01 -6.13
N ALA A 35 -15.86 -4.45 -5.40
CA ALA A 35 -15.60 -3.01 -5.42
C ALA A 35 -15.27 -2.49 -6.82
N LEU A 36 -14.41 -3.19 -7.57
CA LEU A 36 -14.07 -2.84 -8.95
C LEU A 36 -15.30 -2.88 -9.87
N VAL A 37 -16.13 -3.93 -9.77
CA VAL A 37 -17.37 -4.03 -10.54
C VAL A 37 -18.32 -2.86 -10.23
N LEU A 38 -18.48 -2.51 -8.94
CA LEU A 38 -19.32 -1.38 -8.53
C LEU A 38 -18.76 -0.05 -9.06
N ILE A 39 -17.45 0.17 -8.96
CA ILE A 39 -16.79 1.37 -9.47
C ILE A 39 -17.01 1.50 -10.98
N VAL A 40 -16.77 0.43 -11.74
CA VAL A 40 -16.95 0.42 -13.20
C VAL A 40 -18.40 0.66 -13.58
N ARG A 41 -19.37 0.13 -12.81
CA ARG A 41 -20.80 0.26 -13.14
C ARG A 41 -21.38 1.62 -12.77
N TYR A 42 -21.00 2.19 -11.62
CA TYR A 42 -21.67 3.36 -11.03
C TYR A 42 -20.90 4.67 -11.18
N THR A 43 -19.58 4.63 -11.46
CA THR A 43 -18.79 5.85 -11.59
C THR A 43 -18.43 6.16 -13.05
N THR A 44 -18.35 7.44 -13.38
CA THR A 44 -17.96 7.89 -14.73
C THR A 44 -16.49 7.56 -15.04
N TRP A 45 -15.61 7.81 -14.07
CA TRP A 45 -14.19 7.51 -14.23
C TRP A 45 -13.92 5.99 -14.30
N GLY A 46 -14.67 5.17 -13.57
CA GLY A 46 -14.57 3.72 -13.66
C GLY A 46 -14.96 3.19 -15.03
N LYS A 47 -16.02 3.76 -15.66
CA LYS A 47 -16.41 3.43 -17.04
C LYS A 47 -15.33 3.84 -18.04
N GLN A 48 -14.71 5.02 -17.86
CA GLN A 48 -13.61 5.48 -18.71
C GLN A 48 -12.38 4.61 -18.56
N PHE A 49 -11.99 4.30 -17.33
CA PHE A 49 -10.91 3.37 -17.04
C PHE A 49 -11.12 2.02 -17.73
N TRP A 50 -12.31 1.43 -17.57
CA TRP A 50 -12.63 0.15 -18.19
C TRP A 50 -12.61 0.22 -19.71
N ARG A 51 -13.07 1.32 -20.31
CA ARG A 51 -13.01 1.51 -21.76
C ARG A 51 -11.58 1.42 -22.31
N VAL A 52 -10.62 2.04 -21.61
CA VAL A 52 -9.22 2.07 -22.01
C VAL A 52 -8.51 0.74 -21.75
N THR A 53 -8.85 0.07 -20.62
CA THR A 53 -8.09 -1.09 -20.13
C THR A 53 -8.75 -2.43 -20.41
N ARG A 54 -10.00 -2.46 -20.89
CA ARG A 54 -10.76 -3.69 -21.13
C ARG A 54 -9.98 -4.74 -21.93
N GLY A 55 -9.30 -4.32 -22.99
CA GLY A 55 -8.54 -5.22 -23.85
C GLY A 55 -7.45 -5.99 -23.09
N TYR A 56 -6.83 -5.37 -22.10
CA TYR A 56 -5.82 -5.99 -21.26
C TYR A 56 -6.40 -7.06 -20.30
N PHE A 57 -7.57 -6.77 -19.70
CA PHE A 57 -8.20 -7.66 -18.72
C PHE A 57 -9.09 -8.74 -19.31
N THR A 58 -9.49 -8.62 -20.59
CA THR A 58 -10.39 -9.57 -21.27
C THR A 58 -9.78 -10.15 -22.54
N GLY A 59 -8.58 -9.73 -22.93
CA GLY A 59 -7.87 -10.19 -24.13
C GLY A 59 -7.26 -11.59 -23.97
N PRO A 60 -6.52 -12.08 -24.96
CA PRO A 60 -5.94 -13.41 -24.98
C PRO A 60 -4.95 -13.66 -23.82
N GLU A 61 -4.29 -12.63 -23.33
CA GLU A 61 -3.36 -12.72 -22.19
C GLU A 61 -4.03 -12.49 -20.82
N SER A 62 -5.35 -12.35 -20.77
CA SER A 62 -6.09 -12.00 -19.55
C SER A 62 -5.83 -12.95 -18.37
N VAL A 63 -5.70 -14.25 -18.62
CA VAL A 63 -5.40 -15.23 -17.56
C VAL A 63 -4.08 -14.89 -16.86
N VAL A 64 -3.06 -14.54 -17.61
CA VAL A 64 -1.75 -14.17 -17.06
C VAL A 64 -1.86 -12.89 -16.24
N VAL A 65 -2.64 -11.91 -16.71
CA VAL A 65 -2.89 -10.64 -16.00
C VAL A 65 -3.56 -10.89 -14.65
N TRP A 66 -4.61 -11.72 -14.63
CA TRP A 66 -5.31 -12.06 -13.40
C TRP A 66 -4.44 -12.86 -12.42
N VAL A 67 -3.57 -13.75 -12.90
CA VAL A 67 -2.60 -14.46 -12.06
C VAL A 67 -1.62 -13.48 -11.41
N TRP A 68 -1.10 -12.49 -12.15
CA TRP A 68 -0.23 -11.45 -11.58
C TRP A 68 -0.95 -10.64 -10.50
N LEU A 69 -2.19 -10.19 -10.77
CA LEU A 69 -2.98 -9.43 -9.80
C LEU A 69 -3.27 -10.25 -8.54
N ALA A 70 -3.63 -11.53 -8.71
CA ALA A 70 -3.86 -12.45 -7.59
C ALA A 70 -2.58 -12.65 -6.77
N GLY A 71 -1.43 -12.78 -7.42
CA GLY A 71 -0.12 -12.87 -6.76
C GLY A 71 0.25 -11.60 -6.00
N ILE A 72 0.04 -10.42 -6.59
CA ILE A 72 0.27 -9.13 -5.91
C ILE A 72 -0.64 -9.01 -4.68
N LEU A 73 -1.92 -9.35 -4.81
CA LEU A 73 -2.86 -9.33 -3.70
C LEU A 73 -2.42 -10.28 -2.57
N LEU A 74 -1.92 -11.47 -2.92
CA LEU A 74 -1.38 -12.41 -1.94
C LEU A 74 -0.20 -11.81 -1.16
N LEU A 75 0.74 -11.17 -1.86
CA LEU A 75 1.89 -10.53 -1.23
C LEU A 75 1.48 -9.36 -0.32
N VAL A 76 0.45 -8.60 -0.70
CA VAL A 76 -0.12 -7.52 0.13
C VAL A 76 -0.68 -8.08 1.43
N ILE A 77 -1.50 -9.14 1.36
CA ILE A 77 -2.09 -9.76 2.56
C ILE A 77 -1.01 -10.42 3.43
N ALA A 78 -0.01 -11.07 2.83
CA ALA A 78 1.13 -11.62 3.55
C ALA A 78 1.93 -10.53 4.29
N SER A 79 2.13 -9.36 3.68
CA SER A 79 2.80 -8.23 4.32
C SER A 79 2.01 -7.70 5.52
N VAL A 80 0.67 -7.65 5.43
CA VAL A 80 -0.18 -7.26 6.57
C VAL A 80 -0.05 -8.29 7.71
N ARG A 81 -0.10 -9.60 7.41
CA ARG A 81 0.10 -10.63 8.43
C ARG A 81 1.46 -10.50 9.11
N LEU A 82 2.50 -10.29 8.33
CA LEU A 82 3.84 -10.11 8.88
C LEU A 82 3.94 -8.89 9.80
N SER A 83 3.29 -7.79 9.47
CA SER A 83 3.21 -6.60 10.33
C SER A 83 2.52 -6.91 11.67
N VAL A 84 1.47 -7.73 11.64
CA VAL A 84 0.79 -8.22 12.86
C VAL A 84 1.74 -9.08 13.70
N LEU A 85 2.49 -9.99 13.07
CA LEU A 85 3.46 -10.84 13.79
C LEU A 85 4.58 -10.01 14.43
N PHE A 86 5.08 -8.97 13.75
CA PHE A 86 6.03 -8.04 14.33
C PHE A 86 5.48 -7.30 15.55
N SER A 87 4.18 -6.98 15.54
CA SER A 87 3.53 -6.35 16.71
C SER A 87 3.52 -7.29 17.93
N PHE A 88 3.21 -8.56 17.75
CA PHE A 88 3.26 -9.56 18.82
C PHE A 88 4.69 -9.82 19.28
N GLN A 89 5.63 -9.95 18.36
CA GLN A 89 7.05 -10.14 18.69
C GLN A 89 7.61 -8.94 19.48
N GLY A 90 7.25 -7.71 19.09
CA GLY A 90 7.64 -6.50 19.80
C GLY A 90 7.07 -6.47 21.24
N ASN A 91 5.83 -6.94 21.44
CA ASN A 91 5.23 -7.09 22.77
C ASN A 91 5.99 -8.11 23.62
N ASP A 92 6.32 -9.28 23.05
CA ASP A 92 7.09 -10.32 23.75
C ASP A 92 8.47 -9.80 24.17
N MET A 93 9.14 -9.06 23.31
CA MET A 93 10.43 -8.45 23.62
C MET A 93 10.33 -7.44 24.76
N MET A 94 9.31 -6.57 24.76
CA MET A 94 9.09 -5.61 25.86
C MET A 94 8.71 -6.30 27.16
N THR A 95 7.89 -7.35 27.12
CA THR A 95 7.54 -8.15 28.27
C THR A 95 8.78 -8.85 28.86
N SER A 96 9.67 -9.37 28.02
CA SER A 96 10.91 -9.98 28.49
C SER A 96 11.79 -9.00 29.28
N PHE A 97 11.91 -7.74 28.81
CA PHE A 97 12.63 -6.68 29.54
C PHE A 97 11.98 -6.35 30.88
N GLN A 98 10.64 -6.30 30.94
CA GLN A 98 9.90 -6.05 32.18
C GLN A 98 10.13 -7.18 33.20
N VAL A 99 10.12 -8.44 32.74
CA VAL A 99 10.39 -9.61 33.58
C VAL A 99 11.83 -9.59 34.10
N ILE A 100 12.82 -9.27 33.26
CA ILE A 100 14.21 -9.09 33.70
C ILE A 100 14.30 -8.01 34.78
N ALA A 101 13.71 -6.84 34.54
CA ALA A 101 13.77 -5.72 35.47
C ALA A 101 13.10 -6.05 36.81
N SER A 102 11.96 -6.75 36.80
CA SER A 102 11.27 -7.19 38.00
C SER A 102 12.08 -8.23 38.82
N GLY A 103 12.75 -9.18 38.13
CA GLY A 103 13.63 -10.17 38.74
C GLY A 103 14.84 -9.51 39.40
N VAL A 104 15.46 -8.52 38.76
CA VAL A 104 16.55 -7.73 39.33
C VAL A 104 16.09 -6.95 40.58
N GLY A 105 14.93 -6.28 40.48
CA GLY A 105 14.37 -5.51 41.60
C GLY A 105 14.01 -6.33 42.83
N ALA A 106 13.61 -7.60 42.64
CA ALA A 106 13.26 -8.52 43.70
C ALA A 106 14.41 -9.40 44.19
N GLY A 107 15.55 -9.42 43.47
CA GLY A 107 16.63 -10.35 43.76
C GLY A 107 16.28 -11.82 43.42
N ASP A 108 15.34 -12.05 42.53
CA ASP A 108 14.88 -13.38 42.11
C ASP A 108 15.59 -13.77 40.78
N ASP A 109 16.58 -14.66 40.94
CA ASP A 109 17.38 -15.13 39.81
C ASP A 109 16.57 -15.97 38.81
N ALA A 110 15.55 -16.73 39.26
CA ALA A 110 14.72 -17.55 38.40
C ALA A 110 13.86 -16.67 37.43
N VAL A 111 13.29 -15.60 37.96
CA VAL A 111 12.52 -14.62 37.17
C VAL A 111 13.43 -13.89 36.18
N ARG A 112 14.61 -13.47 36.62
CA ARG A 112 15.60 -12.83 35.77
C ARG A 112 16.05 -13.73 34.60
N GLU A 113 16.31 -15.01 34.89
CA GLU A 113 16.72 -15.98 33.87
C GLU A 113 15.59 -16.26 32.89
N SER A 114 14.36 -16.45 33.36
CA SER A 114 13.18 -16.60 32.51
C SER A 114 12.98 -15.41 31.57
N GLY A 115 13.17 -14.18 32.04
CA GLY A 115 13.11 -12.98 31.20
C GLY A 115 14.24 -12.95 30.15
N ARG A 116 15.44 -13.39 30.53
CA ARG A 116 16.57 -13.47 29.59
C ARG A 116 16.33 -14.49 28.47
N ASP A 117 15.79 -15.65 28.82
CA ASP A 117 15.44 -16.66 27.84
C ASP A 117 14.32 -16.17 26.91
N GLY A 118 13.31 -15.46 27.44
CA GLY A 118 12.29 -14.77 26.67
C GLY A 118 12.85 -13.75 25.70
N PHE A 119 13.87 -12.97 26.10
CA PHE A 119 14.54 -12.03 25.24
C PHE A 119 15.24 -12.72 24.06
N TRP A 120 16.01 -13.80 24.32
CA TRP A 120 16.70 -14.53 23.25
C TRP A 120 15.72 -15.24 22.30
N LEU A 121 14.62 -15.77 22.83
CA LEU A 121 13.54 -16.31 22.01
C LEU A 121 12.95 -15.22 21.08
N SER A 122 12.61 -14.08 21.65
CA SER A 122 12.05 -12.95 20.88
C SER A 122 13.03 -12.42 19.84
N MET A 123 14.34 -12.40 20.13
CA MET A 123 15.39 -12.00 19.18
C MET A 123 15.53 -13.02 18.03
N GLY A 124 15.42 -14.32 18.34
CA GLY A 124 15.40 -15.38 17.32
C GLY A 124 14.22 -15.24 16.38
N VAL A 125 13.02 -15.07 16.95
CA VAL A 125 11.77 -14.82 16.18
C VAL A 125 11.93 -13.56 15.32
N PHE A 126 12.41 -12.45 15.90
CA PHE A 126 12.67 -11.21 15.16
C PHE A 126 13.56 -11.45 13.94
N SER A 127 14.65 -12.18 14.12
CA SER A 127 15.59 -12.46 13.02
C SER A 127 14.95 -13.22 11.87
N VAL A 128 14.12 -14.23 12.18
CA VAL A 128 13.37 -14.99 11.18
C VAL A 128 12.34 -14.10 10.48
N LEU A 129 11.54 -13.33 11.23
CA LEU A 129 10.55 -12.43 10.65
C LEU A 129 11.21 -11.34 9.79
N ALA A 130 12.37 -10.82 10.22
CA ALA A 130 13.12 -9.82 9.45
C ALA A 130 13.60 -10.37 8.10
N VAL A 131 14.12 -11.58 8.05
CA VAL A 131 14.52 -12.23 6.78
C VAL A 131 13.31 -12.43 5.87
N ILE A 132 12.19 -12.92 6.42
CA ILE A 132 10.95 -13.09 5.66
C ILE A 132 10.45 -11.73 5.14
N ASN A 133 10.52 -10.68 5.96
CA ASN A 133 10.09 -9.32 5.58
C ASN A 133 10.91 -8.78 4.41
N VAL A 134 12.23 -8.90 4.46
CA VAL A 134 13.11 -8.47 3.36
C VAL A 134 12.79 -9.25 2.09
N ALA A 135 12.62 -10.57 2.19
CA ALA A 135 12.25 -11.40 1.04
C ALA A 135 10.89 -11.00 0.44
N LEU A 136 9.87 -10.74 1.29
CA LEU A 136 8.55 -10.30 0.84
C LEU A 136 8.60 -8.92 0.18
N ILE A 137 9.37 -7.96 0.74
CA ILE A 137 9.54 -6.63 0.14
C ILE A 137 10.18 -6.74 -1.24
N MET A 138 11.26 -7.51 -1.36
CA MET A 138 11.96 -7.70 -2.64
C MET A 138 11.06 -8.40 -3.68
N LEU A 139 10.34 -9.44 -3.26
CA LEU A 139 9.42 -10.15 -4.13
C LEU A 139 8.25 -9.25 -4.56
N ASN A 140 7.68 -8.49 -3.64
CA ASN A 140 6.60 -7.53 -3.93
C ASN A 140 7.08 -6.47 -4.93
N LEU A 141 8.26 -5.90 -4.71
CA LEU A 141 8.87 -4.93 -5.63
C LEU A 141 9.03 -5.54 -7.03
N PHE A 142 9.64 -6.71 -7.12
CA PHE A 142 9.90 -7.38 -8.40
C PHE A 142 8.60 -7.69 -9.16
N VAL A 143 7.64 -8.30 -8.50
CA VAL A 143 6.35 -8.70 -9.09
C VAL A 143 5.56 -7.48 -9.56
N THR A 144 5.50 -6.43 -8.72
CA THR A 144 4.78 -5.20 -9.02
C THR A 144 5.41 -4.46 -10.19
N GLN A 145 6.73 -4.29 -10.20
CA GLN A 145 7.44 -3.63 -11.30
C GLN A 145 7.25 -4.38 -12.63
N ARG A 146 7.36 -5.71 -12.59
CA ARG A 146 7.15 -6.52 -13.79
C ARG A 146 5.71 -6.43 -14.32
N PHE A 147 4.72 -6.40 -13.44
CA PHE A 147 3.32 -6.19 -13.82
C PHE A 147 3.12 -4.81 -14.45
N MET A 148 3.63 -3.76 -13.83
CA MET A 148 3.53 -2.38 -14.33
C MET A 148 4.17 -2.23 -15.70
N LEU A 149 5.36 -2.78 -15.91
CA LEU A 149 6.05 -2.74 -17.18
C LEU A 149 5.26 -3.46 -18.30
N ARG A 150 4.71 -4.64 -18.03
CA ARG A 150 3.86 -5.35 -19.00
C ARG A 150 2.62 -4.55 -19.36
N TRP A 151 1.96 -4.00 -18.34
CA TRP A 151 0.77 -3.17 -18.56
C TRP A 151 1.08 -1.91 -19.35
N ARG A 152 2.17 -1.24 -19.03
CA ARG A 152 2.65 -0.07 -19.75
C ARG A 152 2.94 -0.39 -21.24
N THR A 153 3.67 -1.48 -21.48
CA THR A 153 3.98 -1.90 -22.86
C THR A 153 2.69 -2.16 -23.64
N TRP A 154 1.78 -2.96 -23.09
CA TRP A 154 0.51 -3.24 -23.74
C TRP A 154 -0.30 -1.97 -24.03
N LEU A 155 -0.40 -1.06 -23.05
CA LEU A 155 -1.19 0.17 -23.20
C LEU A 155 -0.54 1.12 -24.23
N THR A 156 0.78 1.19 -24.25
CA THR A 156 1.52 1.97 -25.25
C THR A 156 1.28 1.42 -26.66
N ASP A 157 1.38 0.11 -26.85
CA ASP A 157 1.14 -0.54 -28.14
C ASP A 157 -0.31 -0.31 -28.60
N GLN A 158 -1.27 -0.48 -27.70
CA GLN A 158 -2.70 -0.28 -27.98
C GLN A 158 -2.99 1.18 -28.42
N LEU A 159 -2.57 2.17 -27.60
CA LEU A 159 -2.87 3.57 -27.88
C LEU A 159 -2.09 4.11 -29.07
N THR A 160 -0.85 3.65 -29.27
CA THR A 160 -0.07 4.01 -30.46
C THR A 160 -0.70 3.39 -31.72
N GLY A 161 -1.15 2.14 -31.64
CA GLY A 161 -1.90 1.49 -32.72
C GLY A 161 -3.15 2.27 -33.09
N ASP A 162 -3.99 2.58 -32.10
CA ASP A 162 -5.23 3.36 -32.31
C ASP A 162 -4.95 4.76 -32.88
N TRP A 163 -3.82 5.41 -32.50
CA TRP A 163 -3.44 6.71 -32.97
C TRP A 163 -2.94 6.67 -34.43
N LEU A 164 -2.23 5.63 -34.83
CA LEU A 164 -1.73 5.42 -36.17
C LEU A 164 -2.83 4.91 -37.13
N ASP A 165 -3.80 4.16 -36.59
CA ASP A 165 -4.86 3.56 -37.39
C ASP A 165 -5.77 4.62 -38.01
N GLY A 166 -6.22 4.37 -39.21
CA GLY A 166 -7.05 5.30 -39.96
C GLY A 166 -6.44 6.69 -40.16
N LYS A 167 -5.12 6.87 -39.97
CA LYS A 167 -4.39 8.15 -40.04
C LYS A 167 -4.93 9.20 -39.05
N ALA A 168 -5.33 8.75 -37.83
CA ALA A 168 -5.87 9.64 -36.80
C ALA A 168 -4.87 10.76 -36.44
N PHE A 169 -3.57 10.45 -36.35
CA PHE A 169 -2.49 11.42 -36.13
C PHE A 169 -2.47 12.60 -37.14
N TYR A 170 -2.96 12.37 -38.37
CA TYR A 170 -3.04 13.39 -39.39
C TYR A 170 -4.38 14.13 -39.33
N ARG A 171 -5.48 13.43 -39.15
CA ARG A 171 -6.82 14.00 -39.11
C ARG A 171 -7.05 14.96 -37.96
N THR A 172 -6.54 14.65 -36.77
CA THR A 172 -6.65 15.49 -35.57
C THR A 172 -6.00 16.86 -35.73
N ARG A 173 -5.04 16.99 -36.62
CA ARG A 173 -4.39 18.26 -36.96
C ARG A 173 -5.35 19.29 -37.63
N PHE A 174 -6.45 18.82 -38.20
CA PHE A 174 -7.41 19.65 -38.97
C PHE A 174 -8.76 19.79 -38.26
N ILE A 175 -9.02 19.03 -37.19
CA ILE A 175 -10.36 18.94 -36.63
C ILE A 175 -10.49 19.71 -35.32
N ASP A 176 -9.47 19.79 -34.50
CA ASP A 176 -9.54 20.55 -33.25
C ASP A 176 -8.16 20.77 -32.60
N ASP A 177 -8.02 21.96 -32.02
CA ASP A 177 -6.89 22.36 -31.16
C ASP A 177 -6.99 21.75 -29.73
N THR A 178 -7.89 20.76 -29.53
CA THR A 178 -8.24 20.25 -28.21
C THR A 178 -7.26 19.27 -27.61
N ILE A 179 -6.40 18.65 -28.40
CA ILE A 179 -5.38 17.71 -27.89
C ILE A 179 -3.99 18.27 -28.16
N ASP A 180 -3.46 18.94 -27.14
CA ASP A 180 -2.08 19.41 -27.16
C ASP A 180 -1.10 18.26 -27.02
N ASN A 181 -0.15 18.14 -27.96
CA ASN A 181 0.97 17.18 -27.97
C ASN A 181 0.58 15.72 -27.67
N PRO A 182 -0.17 15.01 -28.53
CA PRO A 182 -0.62 13.64 -28.27
C PRO A 182 0.52 12.62 -28.11
N ASP A 183 1.65 12.84 -28.76
CA ASP A 183 2.88 12.06 -28.62
C ASP A 183 3.45 12.12 -27.19
N GLN A 184 3.52 13.31 -26.60
CA GLN A 184 3.96 13.51 -25.22
C GLN A 184 2.97 12.89 -24.23
N ARG A 185 1.66 12.98 -24.49
CA ARG A 185 0.63 12.36 -23.66
C ARG A 185 0.72 10.84 -23.66
N ILE A 186 0.93 10.23 -24.83
CA ILE A 186 1.15 8.78 -24.92
C ILE A 186 2.38 8.38 -24.11
N GLN A 187 3.45 9.17 -24.11
CA GLN A 187 4.65 8.84 -23.34
C GLN A 187 4.48 9.07 -21.82
N ALA A 188 4.03 10.25 -21.42
CA ALA A 188 4.03 10.69 -20.02
C ALA A 188 2.78 10.25 -19.25
N ASP A 189 1.58 10.38 -19.84
CA ASP A 189 0.34 10.07 -19.15
C ASP A 189 0.18 8.56 -18.96
N ILE A 190 0.65 7.72 -19.90
CA ILE A 190 0.67 6.27 -19.73
C ILE A 190 1.58 5.87 -18.58
N ASP A 191 2.74 6.51 -18.44
CA ASP A 191 3.67 6.22 -17.34
C ASP A 191 3.03 6.51 -15.98
N ILE A 192 2.41 7.68 -15.84
CA ILE A 192 1.69 8.09 -14.63
C ILE A 192 0.50 7.15 -14.36
N PHE A 193 -0.27 6.80 -15.38
CA PHE A 193 -1.44 5.94 -15.28
C PHE A 193 -1.09 4.52 -14.82
N THR A 194 -0.01 3.96 -15.35
CA THR A 194 0.42 2.59 -15.02
C THR A 194 1.20 2.50 -13.71
N ALA A 195 1.91 3.55 -13.30
CA ALA A 195 2.60 3.62 -12.02
C ALA A 195 1.64 3.75 -10.83
N GLY A 196 0.41 4.18 -11.09
CA GLY A 196 -0.59 4.42 -10.05
C GLY A 196 -0.52 5.82 -9.45
N VAL A 197 -1.65 6.22 -8.86
CA VAL A 197 -1.80 7.57 -8.31
C VAL A 197 -0.92 7.75 -7.08
N GLY A 198 -0.07 8.75 -7.12
CA GLY A 198 0.78 9.14 -5.99
C GLY A 198 2.21 8.60 -6.02
N ALA A 199 2.53 7.72 -6.97
CA ALA A 199 3.90 7.28 -7.20
C ALA A 199 4.56 8.19 -8.24
N LEU A 200 5.83 8.55 -8.02
CA LEU A 200 6.62 9.21 -9.06
C LEU A 200 6.91 8.19 -10.18
N PRO A 201 6.74 8.59 -11.45
CA PRO A 201 7.07 7.73 -12.58
C PRO A 201 8.52 7.21 -12.47
N ASN A 202 8.72 5.94 -12.80
CA ASN A 202 10.04 5.31 -12.80
C ASN A 202 10.82 5.31 -11.47
N THR A 203 10.16 5.45 -10.32
CA THR A 203 10.86 5.26 -9.05
C THR A 203 11.05 3.78 -8.76
N PRO A 204 12.27 3.34 -8.41
CA PRO A 204 12.56 1.93 -8.14
C PRO A 204 11.87 1.39 -6.87
N ASN A 205 11.26 2.24 -6.07
CA ASN A 205 10.63 1.89 -4.80
C ASN A 205 9.12 1.68 -4.87
N ASN A 206 8.52 1.64 -6.06
CA ASN A 206 7.09 1.39 -6.21
C ASN A 206 6.74 -0.06 -5.89
N THR A 207 6.21 -0.27 -4.70
CA THR A 207 5.59 -1.53 -4.28
C THR A 207 4.09 -1.51 -4.55
N ALA A 208 3.44 -2.68 -4.49
CA ALA A 208 1.99 -2.76 -4.65
C ALA A 208 1.24 -1.86 -3.67
N SER A 209 1.73 -1.73 -2.44
CA SER A 209 1.12 -0.88 -1.41
C SER A 209 1.18 0.62 -1.72
N SER A 210 2.04 1.06 -2.65
CA SER A 210 2.08 2.46 -3.11
C SER A 210 1.03 2.78 -4.18
N THR A 211 0.42 1.78 -4.79
CA THR A 211 -0.67 1.97 -5.74
C THR A 211 -1.99 2.25 -5.03
N LEU A 212 -2.87 3.03 -5.65
CA LEU A 212 -4.15 3.38 -5.05
C LEU A 212 -4.98 2.14 -4.67
N LEU A 213 -5.10 1.17 -5.56
CA LEU A 213 -5.92 -0.01 -5.35
C LEU A 213 -5.35 -0.92 -4.24
N PHE A 214 -4.11 -1.36 -4.40
CA PHE A 214 -3.50 -2.29 -3.45
C PHE A 214 -3.14 -1.62 -2.12
N GLY A 215 -2.82 -0.32 -2.14
CA GLY A 215 -2.65 0.49 -0.94
C GLY A 215 -3.95 0.60 -0.14
N ALA A 216 -5.10 0.80 -0.79
CA ALA A 216 -6.40 0.79 -0.11
C ALA A 216 -6.71 -0.59 0.48
N VAL A 217 -6.48 -1.69 -0.26
CA VAL A 217 -6.67 -3.06 0.25
C VAL A 217 -5.77 -3.33 1.45
N SER A 218 -4.49 -2.98 1.36
CA SER A 218 -3.52 -3.12 2.46
C SER A 218 -3.96 -2.34 3.70
N SER A 219 -4.38 -1.08 3.53
CA SER A 219 -4.81 -0.22 4.62
C SER A 219 -6.07 -0.75 5.31
N ILE A 220 -7.06 -1.23 4.54
CA ILE A 220 -8.29 -1.82 5.08
C ILE A 220 -7.98 -3.13 5.83
N ALA A 221 -7.17 -4.01 5.25
CA ALA A 221 -6.78 -5.26 5.89
C ALA A 221 -5.98 -5.01 7.19
N ALA A 222 -5.04 -4.06 7.17
CA ALA A 222 -4.30 -3.64 8.36
C ALA A 222 -5.22 -3.04 9.41
N MET A 223 -6.13 -2.15 9.02
CA MET A 223 -7.10 -1.54 9.94
C MET A 223 -7.94 -2.61 10.66
N ILE A 224 -8.49 -3.58 9.93
CA ILE A 224 -9.28 -4.66 10.52
C ILE A 224 -8.43 -5.49 11.49
N SER A 225 -7.21 -5.88 11.08
CA SER A 225 -6.31 -6.71 11.87
C SER A 225 -5.86 -6.02 13.16
N PHE A 226 -5.39 -4.77 13.06
CA PHE A 226 -4.91 -4.01 14.22
C PHE A 226 -6.05 -3.53 15.11
N THR A 227 -7.25 -3.27 14.58
CA THR A 227 -8.42 -2.96 15.40
C THR A 227 -8.77 -4.10 16.32
N ALA A 228 -8.75 -5.34 15.84
CA ALA A 228 -9.00 -6.53 16.67
C ALA A 228 -7.96 -6.68 17.81
N ILE A 229 -6.69 -6.45 17.51
CA ILE A 229 -5.61 -6.47 18.50
C ILE A 229 -5.81 -5.36 19.53
N LEU A 230 -6.03 -4.14 19.08
CA LEU A 230 -6.20 -2.98 19.94
C LEU A 230 -7.42 -3.13 20.85
N TRP A 231 -8.52 -3.70 20.32
CA TRP A 231 -9.71 -3.97 21.11
C TRP A 231 -9.44 -4.96 22.26
N ASN A 232 -8.69 -6.01 21.99
CA ASN A 232 -8.35 -7.02 23.01
C ASN A 232 -7.32 -6.51 24.02
N LEU A 233 -6.35 -5.72 23.56
CA LEU A 233 -5.28 -5.19 24.41
C LEU A 233 -5.72 -3.98 25.26
N SER A 234 -6.75 -3.26 24.82
CA SER A 234 -7.18 -2.04 25.49
C SER A 234 -7.90 -2.32 26.80
N GLY A 235 -7.26 -1.90 27.91
CA GLY A 235 -7.86 -1.89 29.25
C GLY A 235 -8.72 -0.65 29.51
N PRO A 236 -9.44 -0.63 30.66
CA PRO A 236 -10.13 0.56 31.15
C PRO A 236 -9.08 1.60 31.63
N VAL A 237 -9.31 2.87 31.32
CA VAL A 237 -8.50 4.00 31.82
C VAL A 237 -9.42 4.97 32.53
N THR A 238 -9.08 5.32 33.79
CA THR A 238 -9.76 6.39 34.51
C THR A 238 -9.19 7.74 34.08
N LEU A 239 -10.07 8.64 33.64
CA LEU A 239 -9.67 10.01 33.30
C LEU A 239 -9.51 10.82 34.58
N PRO A 240 -8.29 11.33 34.89
CA PRO A 240 -8.01 11.97 36.17
C PRO A 240 -8.77 13.28 36.43
N LEU A 241 -9.43 13.87 35.40
CA LEU A 241 -10.21 15.11 35.51
C LEU A 241 -11.70 14.90 35.79
N ILE A 242 -12.28 13.74 35.45
CA ILE A 242 -13.74 13.56 35.43
C ILE A 242 -14.15 12.26 36.16
N ASP A 243 -13.19 11.50 36.68
CA ASP A 243 -13.39 10.22 37.37
C ASP A 243 -14.29 9.21 36.63
N ILE A 244 -14.28 9.29 35.29
CA ILE A 244 -15.03 8.38 34.43
C ILE A 244 -14.09 7.27 33.94
N GLU A 245 -14.46 6.02 34.20
CA GLU A 245 -13.80 4.86 33.59
C GLU A 245 -14.24 4.69 32.14
N LEU A 246 -13.32 4.90 31.22
CA LEU A 246 -13.53 4.62 29.81
C LEU A 246 -13.12 3.17 29.51
N PRO A 247 -14.08 2.28 29.24
CA PRO A 247 -13.75 0.94 28.80
C PRO A 247 -13.11 1.01 27.40
N LYS A 248 -12.03 0.26 27.19
CA LYS A 248 -11.33 0.26 25.89
C LYS A 248 -10.80 1.64 25.46
N ALA A 249 -10.23 2.38 26.39
CA ALA A 249 -9.79 3.77 26.18
C ALA A 249 -8.80 3.91 25.03
N MET A 250 -7.81 3.04 24.90
CA MET A 250 -6.82 3.07 23.79
C MET A 250 -7.48 2.97 22.43
N PHE A 251 -8.53 2.15 22.30
CA PHE A 251 -9.27 2.03 21.04
C PHE A 251 -9.97 3.35 20.68
N TRP A 252 -10.68 3.98 21.62
CA TRP A 252 -11.37 5.23 21.37
C TRP A 252 -10.42 6.39 21.10
N ILE A 253 -9.31 6.47 21.83
CA ILE A 253 -8.24 7.46 21.57
C ILE A 253 -7.67 7.27 20.17
N GLY A 254 -7.43 6.02 19.76
CA GLY A 254 -6.96 5.71 18.41
C GLY A 254 -7.92 6.17 17.32
N ILE A 255 -9.23 5.95 17.48
CA ILE A 255 -10.25 6.42 16.53
C ILE A 255 -10.29 7.95 16.45
N VAL A 256 -10.33 8.63 17.59
CA VAL A 256 -10.33 10.09 17.64
C VAL A 256 -9.08 10.66 16.97
N TYR A 257 -7.91 10.06 17.24
CA TYR A 257 -6.65 10.46 16.60
C TYR A 257 -6.69 10.29 15.08
N ILE A 258 -7.18 9.13 14.59
CA ILE A 258 -7.28 8.86 13.13
C ILE A 258 -8.23 9.87 12.47
N LEU A 259 -9.38 10.14 13.06
CA LEU A 259 -10.33 11.13 12.53
C LEU A 259 -9.72 12.54 12.49
N PHE A 260 -9.07 12.95 13.58
CA PHE A 260 -8.38 14.24 13.64
C PHE A 260 -7.27 14.33 12.60
N ALA A 261 -6.39 13.33 12.53
CA ALA A 261 -5.31 13.27 11.55
C ALA A 261 -5.83 13.30 10.12
N THR A 262 -6.96 12.60 9.83
CA THR A 262 -7.60 12.60 8.53
C THR A 262 -8.11 13.99 8.15
N VAL A 263 -8.79 14.69 9.06
CA VAL A 263 -9.27 16.07 8.82
C VAL A 263 -8.10 17.00 8.53
N VAL A 264 -7.02 16.93 9.34
CA VAL A 264 -5.82 17.75 9.15
C VAL A 264 -5.15 17.42 7.80
N ALA A 265 -5.04 16.12 7.45
CA ALA A 265 -4.47 15.71 6.18
C ALA A 265 -5.27 16.25 4.97
N PHE A 266 -6.59 16.21 5.02
CA PHE A 266 -7.44 16.82 3.99
C PHE A 266 -7.28 18.35 3.93
N TRP A 267 -7.19 18.99 5.08
CA TRP A 267 -7.02 20.44 5.14
C TRP A 267 -5.68 20.89 4.53
N ILE A 268 -4.59 20.21 4.85
CA ILE A 268 -3.26 20.46 4.28
C ILE A 268 -3.18 20.00 2.83
N GLY A 269 -3.82 18.89 2.48
CA GLY A 269 -3.76 18.29 1.16
C GLY A 269 -4.48 19.09 0.06
N ARG A 270 -5.56 19.80 0.41
CA ARG A 270 -6.33 20.60 -0.58
C ARG A 270 -5.50 21.62 -1.37
N PRO A 271 -4.69 22.48 -0.74
CA PRO A 271 -3.85 23.43 -1.47
C PRO A 271 -2.78 22.74 -2.34
N ILE A 272 -2.29 21.57 -1.92
CA ILE A 272 -1.23 20.84 -2.64
C ILE A 272 -1.69 20.44 -4.04
N ILE A 273 -2.96 20.12 -4.23
CA ILE A 273 -3.52 19.75 -5.55
C ILE A 273 -3.35 20.92 -6.52
N THR A 274 -3.72 22.13 -6.12
CA THR A 274 -3.58 23.34 -6.95
C THR A 274 -2.11 23.70 -7.19
N LEU A 275 -1.27 23.55 -6.17
CA LEU A 275 0.17 23.80 -6.30
C LEU A 275 0.84 22.80 -7.25
N SER A 276 0.49 21.53 -7.17
CA SER A 276 1.00 20.49 -8.08
C SER A 276 0.58 20.77 -9.52
N PHE A 277 -0.69 21.11 -9.76
CA PHE A 277 -1.16 21.52 -11.09
C PHE A 277 -0.39 22.73 -11.64
N ASN A 278 -0.19 23.77 -10.82
CA ASN A 278 0.56 24.96 -11.22
C ASN A 278 2.04 24.63 -11.50
N ASN A 279 2.64 23.74 -10.74
CA ASN A 279 4.02 23.29 -10.95
C ASN A 279 4.17 22.63 -12.33
N GLU A 280 3.27 21.69 -12.68
CA GLU A 280 3.28 21.06 -14.00
C GLU A 280 3.04 22.06 -15.13
N LYS A 281 2.10 23.01 -14.95
CA LYS A 281 1.85 24.08 -15.90
C LYS A 281 3.09 24.95 -16.14
N PHE A 282 3.78 25.35 -15.08
CA PHE A 282 4.99 26.17 -15.22
C PHE A 282 6.15 25.39 -15.82
N ASN A 283 6.30 24.12 -15.49
CA ASN A 283 7.29 23.24 -16.12
C ASN A 283 7.05 23.13 -17.64
N ALA A 284 5.79 22.96 -18.06
CA ALA A 284 5.43 22.90 -19.47
C ALA A 284 5.74 24.22 -20.20
N VAL A 285 5.36 25.38 -19.59
CA VAL A 285 5.65 26.71 -20.17
C VAL A 285 7.16 26.95 -20.28
N PHE A 286 7.92 26.60 -19.24
CA PHE A 286 9.37 26.76 -19.24
C PHE A 286 10.04 25.91 -20.35
N ARG A 287 9.61 24.65 -20.46
CA ARG A 287 10.09 23.75 -21.54
C ARG A 287 9.78 24.32 -22.92
N TYR A 288 8.56 24.81 -23.12
CA TYR A 288 8.16 25.46 -24.39
C TYR A 288 9.04 26.66 -24.69
N ALA A 289 9.33 27.53 -23.73
CA ALA A 289 10.21 28.68 -23.88
C ALA A 289 11.64 28.26 -24.32
N LEU A 290 12.18 27.18 -23.69
CA LEU A 290 13.51 26.66 -24.06
C LEU A 290 13.56 26.08 -25.47
N VAL A 291 12.53 25.35 -25.88
CA VAL A 291 12.43 24.82 -27.26
C VAL A 291 12.40 25.97 -28.26
N ARG A 292 11.57 27.00 -28.00
CA ARG A 292 11.46 28.16 -28.84
C ARG A 292 12.78 28.98 -28.95
N LEU A 293 13.52 29.05 -27.81
CA LEU A 293 14.84 29.69 -27.80
C LEU A 293 15.84 28.93 -28.68
N ARG A 294 15.83 27.60 -28.59
CA ARG A 294 16.67 26.75 -29.44
C ARG A 294 16.35 26.92 -30.90
N ASP A 295 15.10 26.85 -31.28
CA ASP A 295 14.65 27.00 -32.68
C ASP A 295 14.98 28.41 -33.24
N ALA A 296 14.91 29.45 -32.39
CA ALA A 296 15.29 30.80 -32.75
C ALA A 296 16.83 31.01 -32.88
N SER A 297 17.63 30.12 -32.27
CA SER A 297 19.10 30.19 -32.35
C SER A 297 19.66 29.56 -33.63
N GLU A 298 18.83 28.79 -34.37
CA GLU A 298 19.18 28.17 -35.65
C GLU A 298 18.77 29.04 -36.86
N ALA A 299 18.09 30.18 -36.62
CA ALA A 299 17.68 31.16 -37.63
C ALA A 299 18.64 32.35 -37.66
#